data_6c0c9c030f5e163891971fef9b18fd4a
#
_entry.id   6c0c9c030f5e163891971fef9b18fd4a
#
_cell.length_a   1.000
_cell.length_b   1.000
_cell.length_c   1.000
_cell.angle_alpha   90.00
_cell.angle_beta   90.00
_cell.angle_gamma   90.00
#
_symmetry.space_group_name_H-M   'P 1'
#
loop_
_entity.id
_entity.type
_entity.pdbx_description
1 polymer ?
#
loop_
_entity_poly.entity_id
_entity_poly.type
_entity_poly.pdbx_seq_one_letter_code
_entity_poly.pdbx_strand_id
1 'polypeptide(L)'
;SPAAGVQEIVLRDKAGNETSVHITVNGTHTFENGVCVHCGASDPDYVPEPTEDTNIPDITLTALNEDGTAADRQGTDDWYRTKNITLTAPEGYNIIENLYDRSGRMPTLDIELEEGENHIVYYLIKEDNTTVSEQRTKILYLDTKAPQINGLEEGKVYCEAVTFSVVEENLDLASSSIPESVSQNSDGSFTVSPAAGVQEIVLRDKAGNE
;
A
#
# COMPACT_ATOMS: atom_id res chain seq x y z
N SER A 1 -30.96 41.93 -5.65
CA SER A 1 -31.07 40.98 -4.54
C SER A 1 -32.07 41.51 -3.55
N PRO A 2 -33.00 40.73 -3.00
CA PRO A 2 -33.88 41.14 -1.93
C PRO A 2 -33.06 41.58 -0.72
N ALA A 3 -33.55 42.57 0.02
CA ALA A 3 -32.90 43.00 1.25
C ALA A 3 -33.03 41.89 2.30
N ALA A 4 -31.95 41.58 3.04
CA ALA A 4 -32.01 40.62 4.14
C ALA A 4 -32.79 41.21 5.32
N GLY A 5 -33.45 40.34 6.05
CA GLY A 5 -34.24 40.68 7.26
C GLY A 5 -35.74 40.42 7.13
N VAL A 6 -36.48 40.85 8.10
CA VAL A 6 -37.94 40.74 8.10
C VAL A 6 -38.57 41.74 7.17
N GLN A 7 -39.38 41.26 6.25
CA GLN A 7 -40.09 42.08 5.28
C GLN A 7 -41.59 41.88 5.46
N GLU A 8 -42.36 42.97 5.43
CA GLU A 8 -43.80 42.93 5.44
C GLU A 8 -44.34 43.16 4.01
N ILE A 9 -45.16 42.27 3.55
CA ILE A 9 -45.90 42.39 2.30
C ILE A 9 -47.35 42.69 2.67
N VAL A 10 -47.79 43.89 2.27
CA VAL A 10 -49.19 44.39 2.49
C VAL A 10 -49.91 44.38 1.14
N LEU A 11 -51.02 43.67 1.09
CA LEU A 11 -51.93 43.64 -0.03
C LEU A 11 -53.20 44.41 0.32
N ARG A 12 -53.63 45.33 -0.61
CA ARG A 12 -54.88 46.09 -0.43
C ARG A 12 -55.81 45.81 -1.60
N ASP A 13 -57.08 45.63 -1.32
CA ASP A 13 -58.10 45.58 -2.33
C ASP A 13 -58.60 47.00 -2.71
N LYS A 14 -59.51 47.12 -3.69
CA LYS A 14 -60.04 48.38 -4.13
C LYS A 14 -61.03 49.02 -3.09
N ALA A 15 -61.52 48.27 -2.14
CA ALA A 15 -62.38 48.71 -1.04
C ALA A 15 -61.55 49.20 0.15
N GLY A 16 -60.22 49.04 0.14
CA GLY A 16 -59.31 49.46 1.19
C GLY A 16 -59.03 48.39 2.25
N ASN A 17 -59.52 47.16 2.08
CA ASN A 17 -59.20 46.09 2.99
C ASN A 17 -57.72 45.65 2.80
N GLU A 18 -57.06 45.38 3.91
CA GLU A 18 -55.66 45.03 3.92
C GLU A 18 -55.49 43.63 4.48
N THR A 19 -54.49 42.91 3.90
CA THR A 19 -53.92 41.72 4.52
C THR A 19 -52.40 41.85 4.45
N SER A 20 -51.72 41.46 5.50
CA SER A 20 -50.25 41.48 5.52
C SER A 20 -49.68 40.14 5.93
N VAL A 21 -48.50 39.87 5.41
CA VAL A 21 -47.67 38.73 5.74
C VAL A 21 -46.24 39.16 6.02
N HIS A 22 -45.67 38.72 7.09
CA HIS A 22 -44.27 38.93 7.41
C HIS A 22 -43.46 37.76 6.93
N ILE A 23 -42.45 37.99 6.14
CA ILE A 23 -41.48 37.00 5.67
C ILE A 23 -40.08 37.39 6.14
N THR A 24 -39.26 36.38 6.44
CA THR A 24 -37.83 36.62 6.69
C THR A 24 -37.04 36.23 5.45
N VAL A 25 -36.29 37.16 4.92
CA VAL A 25 -35.34 36.91 3.80
C VAL A 25 -33.93 36.83 4.41
N ASN A 26 -33.31 35.69 4.30
CA ASN A 26 -31.92 35.53 4.69
C ASN A 26 -31.03 35.71 3.45
N GLY A 27 -30.13 36.68 3.48
CA GLY A 27 -29.27 37.02 2.34
C GLY A 27 -28.06 36.11 2.19
N THR A 28 -27.82 35.26 3.19
CA THR A 28 -26.70 34.28 3.20
C THR A 28 -27.22 32.90 3.57
N HIS A 29 -26.66 31.89 2.91
CA HIS A 29 -26.91 30.51 3.30
C HIS A 29 -25.94 30.08 4.44
N THR A 30 -26.46 29.35 5.42
CA THR A 30 -25.65 28.65 6.41
C THR A 30 -25.89 27.17 6.18
N PHE A 31 -24.84 26.47 5.74
CA PHE A 31 -24.94 25.06 5.40
C PHE A 31 -24.49 24.17 6.54
N GLU A 32 -25.25 23.08 6.78
CA GLU A 32 -24.88 21.95 7.60
C GLU A 32 -25.17 20.67 6.82
N ASN A 33 -24.18 19.78 6.71
CA ASN A 33 -24.28 18.54 5.94
C ASN A 33 -24.80 18.76 4.49
N GLY A 34 -24.35 19.83 3.84
CA GLY A 34 -24.70 20.13 2.46
C GLY A 34 -26.09 20.73 2.26
N VAL A 35 -26.80 21.10 3.34
CA VAL A 35 -28.15 21.69 3.25
C VAL A 35 -28.22 22.97 4.08
N CYS A 36 -28.78 24.02 3.49
CA CYS A 36 -29.00 25.25 4.24
C CYS A 36 -30.02 25.04 5.35
N VAL A 37 -29.63 25.33 6.61
CA VAL A 37 -30.46 25.16 7.80
C VAL A 37 -31.70 26.04 7.84
N HIS A 38 -31.75 27.10 6.99
CA HIS A 38 -32.87 28.06 6.99
C HIS A 38 -33.86 27.82 5.84
N CYS A 39 -33.41 27.41 4.64
CA CYS A 39 -34.27 27.31 3.47
C CYS A 39 -34.23 25.94 2.78
N GLY A 40 -33.40 25.02 3.20
CA GLY A 40 -33.26 23.69 2.60
C GLY A 40 -32.56 23.65 1.25
N ALA A 41 -31.96 24.79 0.80
CA ALA A 41 -31.17 24.80 -0.43
C ALA A 41 -29.92 23.92 -0.28
N SER A 42 -29.56 23.18 -1.35
CA SER A 42 -28.34 22.40 -1.40
C SER A 42 -27.11 23.31 -1.51
N ASP A 43 -26.05 22.94 -0.81
CA ASP A 43 -24.71 23.54 -0.98
C ASP A 43 -24.07 22.98 -2.26
N PRO A 44 -23.78 23.84 -3.27
CA PRO A 44 -23.18 23.37 -4.52
C PRO A 44 -21.74 22.85 -4.35
N ASP A 45 -21.07 23.24 -3.27
CA ASP A 45 -19.68 22.87 -2.98
C ASP A 45 -19.56 21.71 -1.97
N TYR A 46 -20.70 21.19 -1.49
CA TYR A 46 -20.70 20.11 -0.53
C TYR A 46 -20.29 18.77 -1.14
N VAL A 47 -19.19 18.24 -0.64
CA VAL A 47 -18.76 16.88 -0.93
C VAL A 47 -19.00 16.02 0.31
N PRO A 48 -19.88 15.01 0.26
CA PRO A 48 -20.10 14.11 1.38
C PRO A 48 -18.82 13.43 1.83
N GLU A 49 -18.67 13.21 3.13
CA GLU A 49 -17.63 12.31 3.61
C GLU A 49 -17.89 10.89 3.09
N PRO A 50 -16.86 10.18 2.59
CA PRO A 50 -17.03 8.81 2.14
C PRO A 50 -17.38 7.91 3.32
N THR A 51 -18.19 6.89 3.06
CA THR A 51 -18.47 5.83 4.02
C THR A 51 -17.31 4.83 4.04
N GLU A 52 -16.95 4.38 5.23
CA GLU A 52 -15.96 3.32 5.39
C GLU A 52 -16.54 1.96 4.95
N ASP A 53 -15.76 1.18 4.18
CA ASP A 53 -16.10 -0.18 3.75
C ASP A 53 -14.90 -1.10 3.96
N THR A 54 -15.09 -2.13 4.77
CA THR A 54 -14.07 -3.13 5.11
C THR A 54 -13.96 -4.26 4.08
N ASN A 55 -14.88 -4.32 3.10
CA ASN A 55 -14.91 -5.38 2.08
C ASN A 55 -14.20 -5.00 0.76
N ILE A 56 -13.52 -3.85 0.72
CA ILE A 56 -12.76 -3.43 -0.46
C ILE A 56 -11.60 -4.43 -0.67
N PRO A 57 -11.42 -5.00 -1.89
CA PRO A 57 -10.27 -5.85 -2.20
C PRO A 57 -8.95 -5.13 -1.95
N ASP A 58 -7.88 -5.88 -1.70
CA ASP A 58 -6.57 -5.28 -1.46
C ASP A 58 -5.85 -4.91 -2.76
N ILE A 59 -4.77 -4.13 -2.62
CA ILE A 59 -3.85 -3.79 -3.71
C ILE A 59 -3.14 -5.03 -4.25
N THR A 60 -2.65 -4.92 -5.48
CA THR A 60 -1.65 -5.85 -6.03
C THR A 60 -0.28 -5.20 -6.07
N LEU A 61 0.77 -6.01 -5.93
CA LEU A 61 2.15 -5.56 -5.91
C LEU A 61 2.88 -6.10 -7.13
N THR A 62 3.65 -5.24 -7.80
CA THR A 62 4.53 -5.61 -8.90
C THR A 62 5.94 -5.11 -8.61
N ALA A 63 6.91 -6.04 -8.51
CA ALA A 63 8.32 -5.70 -8.42
C ALA A 63 8.83 -5.23 -9.80
N LEU A 64 9.67 -4.21 -9.81
CA LEU A 64 10.23 -3.66 -11.04
C LEU A 64 11.76 -3.78 -11.06
N ASN A 65 12.31 -4.09 -12.22
CA ASN A 65 13.72 -3.94 -12.53
C ASN A 65 14.12 -2.45 -12.60
N GLU A 66 15.42 -2.15 -12.65
CA GLU A 66 15.91 -0.77 -12.78
C GLU A 66 15.45 -0.07 -14.08
N ASP A 67 15.15 -0.85 -15.13
CA ASP A 67 14.63 -0.35 -16.41
C ASP A 67 13.11 -0.14 -16.42
N GLY A 68 12.43 -0.40 -15.28
CA GLY A 68 10.97 -0.26 -15.12
C GLY A 68 10.15 -1.44 -15.66
N THR A 69 10.79 -2.50 -16.15
CA THR A 69 10.09 -3.73 -16.53
C THR A 69 9.74 -4.56 -15.30
N ALA A 70 8.67 -5.38 -15.37
CA ALA A 70 8.31 -6.28 -14.27
C ALA A 70 9.47 -7.24 -13.96
N ALA A 71 9.88 -7.29 -12.70
CA ALA A 71 10.89 -8.22 -12.22
C ALA A 71 10.24 -9.58 -11.91
N ASP A 72 10.96 -10.66 -12.21
CA ASP A 72 10.58 -11.97 -11.71
C ASP A 72 10.74 -11.98 -10.18
N ARG A 73 9.62 -12.15 -9.49
CA ARG A 73 9.63 -12.32 -8.04
C ARG A 73 10.20 -13.69 -7.70
N GLN A 74 11.36 -13.73 -7.06
CA GLN A 74 12.01 -14.96 -6.64
C GLN A 74 11.97 -15.18 -5.11
N GLY A 75 11.59 -14.13 -4.36
CA GLY A 75 11.45 -14.18 -2.91
C GLY A 75 10.14 -14.83 -2.44
N THR A 76 10.12 -15.24 -1.18
CA THR A 76 8.93 -15.76 -0.50
C THR A 76 8.10 -14.59 0.08
N ASP A 77 6.78 -14.73 0.05
CA ASP A 77 5.81 -13.78 0.62
C ASP A 77 6.11 -12.30 0.25
N ASP A 78 6.35 -11.44 1.24
CA ASP A 78 6.56 -10.00 1.06
C ASP A 78 8.06 -9.62 1.00
N TRP A 79 8.95 -10.56 0.65
CA TRP A 79 10.38 -10.35 0.46
C TRP A 79 10.73 -10.03 -0.98
N TYR A 80 11.58 -9.02 -1.18
CA TYR A 80 12.00 -8.51 -2.49
C TYR A 80 13.51 -8.31 -2.54
N ARG A 81 14.11 -8.57 -3.70
CA ARG A 81 15.52 -8.26 -4.00
C ARG A 81 15.68 -6.99 -4.85
N THR A 82 14.55 -6.42 -5.31
CA THR A 82 14.52 -5.15 -6.06
C THR A 82 13.80 -4.09 -5.22
N LYS A 83 14.32 -2.88 -5.22
CA LYS A 83 13.81 -1.79 -4.40
C LYS A 83 12.54 -1.13 -4.95
N ASN A 84 12.31 -1.22 -6.26
CA ASN A 84 11.20 -0.54 -6.91
C ASN A 84 9.97 -1.43 -6.96
N ILE A 85 8.88 -1.00 -6.34
CA ILE A 85 7.62 -1.72 -6.26
C ILE A 85 6.49 -0.79 -6.71
N THR A 86 5.61 -1.27 -7.58
CA THR A 86 4.37 -0.60 -7.93
C THR A 86 3.20 -1.23 -7.17
N LEU A 87 2.48 -0.43 -6.42
CA LEU A 87 1.20 -0.78 -5.84
C LEU A 87 0.11 -0.44 -6.86
N THR A 88 -0.80 -1.35 -7.12
CA THR A 88 -1.94 -1.14 -8.02
C THR A 88 -3.25 -1.31 -7.26
N ALA A 89 -4.11 -0.30 -7.32
CA ALA A 89 -5.45 -0.35 -6.73
C ALA A 89 -6.33 -1.40 -7.44
N PRO A 90 -7.31 -2.01 -6.76
CA PRO A 90 -8.33 -2.81 -7.41
C PRO A 90 -9.18 -1.95 -8.35
N GLU A 91 -9.85 -2.60 -9.32
CA GLU A 91 -10.70 -1.91 -10.31
C GLU A 91 -11.77 -1.05 -9.64
N GLY A 92 -11.92 0.19 -10.10
CA GLY A 92 -12.86 1.18 -9.56
C GLY A 92 -12.39 1.92 -8.31
N TYR A 93 -11.13 1.70 -7.89
CA TYR A 93 -10.53 2.35 -6.73
C TYR A 93 -9.23 3.08 -7.09
N ASN A 94 -8.85 4.00 -6.22
CA ASN A 94 -7.55 4.67 -6.23
C ASN A 94 -6.88 4.52 -4.87
N ILE A 95 -5.56 4.64 -4.86
CA ILE A 95 -4.74 4.71 -3.65
C ILE A 95 -4.65 6.18 -3.21
N ILE A 96 -4.76 6.42 -1.91
CA ILE A 96 -4.44 7.70 -1.26
C ILE A 96 -3.57 7.43 -0.03
N GLU A 97 -2.62 8.31 0.22
CA GLU A 97 -1.73 8.25 1.38
C GLU A 97 -2.30 9.01 2.58
N ASN A 98 -3.19 9.97 2.32
CA ASN A 98 -3.80 10.80 3.35
C ASN A 98 -5.31 10.95 3.12
N LEU A 99 -6.10 10.55 4.13
CA LEU A 99 -7.55 10.61 4.08
C LEU A 99 -8.09 12.05 3.97
N TYR A 100 -7.37 13.03 4.48
CA TYR A 100 -7.75 14.45 4.47
C TYR A 100 -7.32 15.18 3.19
N ASP A 101 -6.33 14.65 2.48
CA ASP A 101 -5.90 15.15 1.16
C ASP A 101 -6.20 14.11 0.08
N ARG A 102 -7.36 14.26 -0.55
CA ARG A 102 -7.84 13.35 -1.60
C ARG A 102 -7.47 13.82 -3.00
N SER A 103 -6.68 14.88 -3.13
CA SER A 103 -6.23 15.39 -4.44
C SER A 103 -5.20 14.48 -5.10
N GLY A 104 -4.41 13.76 -4.30
CA GLY A 104 -3.36 12.82 -4.73
C GLY A 104 -3.85 11.39 -5.04
N ARG A 105 -5.07 11.23 -5.55
CA ARG A 105 -5.60 9.90 -5.91
C ARG A 105 -4.88 9.31 -7.12
N MET A 106 -4.42 8.06 -6.98
CA MET A 106 -3.65 7.36 -8.01
C MET A 106 -4.15 5.92 -8.19
N PRO A 107 -4.35 5.43 -9.42
CA PRO A 107 -4.63 4.00 -9.65
C PRO A 107 -3.41 3.13 -9.34
N THR A 108 -2.21 3.71 -9.41
CA THR A 108 -0.94 3.06 -9.08
C THR A 108 -0.07 4.01 -8.26
N LEU A 109 0.69 3.46 -7.31
CA LEU A 109 1.67 4.17 -6.50
C LEU A 109 3.01 3.45 -6.61
N ASP A 110 4.02 4.14 -7.14
CA ASP A 110 5.39 3.64 -7.18
C ASP A 110 6.11 4.01 -5.89
N ILE A 111 6.74 3.02 -5.28
CA ILE A 111 7.53 3.17 -4.06
C ILE A 111 8.94 2.62 -4.26
N GLU A 112 9.89 3.18 -3.51
CA GLU A 112 11.25 2.69 -3.40
C GLU A 112 11.47 2.16 -1.99
N LEU A 113 11.76 0.86 -1.85
CA LEU A 113 12.03 0.22 -0.56
C LEU A 113 13.43 0.56 -0.07
N GLU A 114 13.58 0.68 1.22
CA GLU A 114 14.86 0.69 1.92
C GLU A 114 15.23 -0.73 2.37
N GLU A 115 16.54 -0.99 2.54
CA GLU A 115 17.03 -2.29 3.01
C GLU A 115 16.42 -2.67 4.35
N GLY A 116 15.86 -3.87 4.47
CA GLY A 116 15.16 -4.37 5.64
C GLY A 116 13.64 -4.16 5.58
N GLU A 117 13.01 -3.88 6.72
CA GLU A 117 11.56 -3.79 6.88
C GLU A 117 11.02 -2.42 6.47
N ASN A 118 9.98 -2.41 5.63
CA ASN A 118 9.28 -1.21 5.14
C ASN A 118 7.80 -1.28 5.47
N HIS A 119 7.24 -0.20 6.02
CA HIS A 119 5.81 -0.07 6.35
C HIS A 119 5.14 0.89 5.39
N ILE A 120 4.29 0.39 4.51
CA ILE A 120 3.55 1.18 3.53
C ILE A 120 2.12 1.36 4.04
N VAL A 121 1.78 2.60 4.38
CA VAL A 121 0.45 2.98 4.89
C VAL A 121 -0.35 3.62 3.77
N TYR A 122 -1.57 3.17 3.55
CA TYR A 122 -2.43 3.66 2.49
C TYR A 122 -3.92 3.47 2.81
N TYR A 123 -4.76 4.13 2.01
CA TYR A 123 -6.20 3.90 1.96
C TYR A 123 -6.60 3.63 0.51
N LEU A 124 -7.72 2.95 0.32
CA LEU A 124 -8.37 2.79 -0.97
C LEU A 124 -9.65 3.61 -1.00
N ILE A 125 -9.78 4.46 -2.01
CA ILE A 125 -10.96 5.30 -2.19
C ILE A 125 -11.61 4.97 -3.52
N LYS A 126 -12.94 4.83 -3.53
CA LYS A 126 -13.68 4.60 -4.75
C LYS A 126 -13.58 5.80 -5.68
N GLU A 127 -13.55 5.59 -7.01
CA GLU A 127 -13.40 6.65 -8.00
C GLU A 127 -14.45 7.75 -7.88
N ASP A 128 -15.69 7.39 -7.50
CA ASP A 128 -16.79 8.33 -7.28
C ASP A 128 -16.74 9.06 -5.92
N ASN A 129 -15.71 8.79 -5.12
CA ASN A 129 -15.47 9.39 -3.80
C ASN A 129 -16.53 9.07 -2.73
N THR A 130 -17.35 8.04 -2.93
CA THR A 130 -18.43 7.67 -2.00
C THR A 130 -17.98 6.74 -0.88
N THR A 131 -16.94 5.96 -1.11
CA THR A 131 -16.50 4.88 -0.23
C THR A 131 -14.99 4.89 -0.04
N VAL A 132 -14.53 4.65 1.16
CA VAL A 132 -13.11 4.57 1.54
C VAL A 132 -12.86 3.32 2.38
N SER A 133 -11.67 2.72 2.26
CA SER A 133 -11.24 1.65 3.16
C SER A 133 -10.86 2.19 4.54
N GLU A 134 -10.80 1.31 5.53
CA GLU A 134 -9.98 1.54 6.71
C GLU A 134 -8.51 1.80 6.34
N GLN A 135 -7.73 2.33 7.27
CA GLN A 135 -6.27 2.44 7.10
C GLN A 135 -5.67 1.05 6.93
N ARG A 136 -4.90 0.88 5.86
CA ARG A 136 -4.19 -0.36 5.58
C ARG A 136 -2.69 -0.17 5.70
N THR A 137 -2.02 -1.21 6.16
CA THR A 137 -0.56 -1.25 6.23
C THR A 137 -0.07 -2.51 5.55
N LYS A 138 0.82 -2.35 4.58
CA LYS A 138 1.55 -3.45 3.96
C LYS A 138 2.99 -3.42 4.49
N ILE A 139 3.47 -4.56 5.00
CA ILE A 139 4.86 -4.70 5.44
C ILE A 139 5.60 -5.44 4.35
N LEU A 140 6.66 -4.83 3.82
CA LEU A 140 7.51 -5.37 2.76
C LEU A 140 8.95 -5.40 3.24
N TYR A 141 9.72 -6.39 2.81
CA TYR A 141 11.12 -6.56 3.17
C TYR A 141 11.99 -6.47 1.90
N LEU A 142 13.02 -5.64 1.95
CA LEU A 142 14.05 -5.60 0.92
C LEU A 142 15.33 -6.25 1.46
N ASP A 143 15.87 -7.20 0.71
CA ASP A 143 17.21 -7.75 0.92
C ASP A 143 17.91 -7.88 -0.44
N THR A 144 18.95 -7.10 -0.63
CA THR A 144 19.70 -7.05 -1.90
C THR A 144 21.01 -7.84 -1.85
N LYS A 145 21.28 -8.50 -0.71
CA LYS A 145 22.56 -9.19 -0.47
C LYS A 145 22.39 -10.69 -0.56
N ALA A 146 23.27 -11.33 -1.29
CA ALA A 146 23.32 -12.78 -1.37
C ALA A 146 23.95 -13.38 -0.11
N PRO A 147 23.54 -14.61 0.29
CA PRO A 147 24.20 -15.38 1.34
C PRO A 147 25.70 -15.55 1.08
N GLN A 148 26.51 -15.37 2.12
CA GLN A 148 27.97 -15.50 2.01
C GLN A 148 28.43 -16.80 2.62
N ILE A 149 29.17 -17.61 1.85
CA ILE A 149 29.78 -18.87 2.32
C ILE A 149 31.21 -18.62 2.79
N ASN A 150 31.51 -19.01 4.02
CA ASN A 150 32.86 -18.94 4.59
C ASN A 150 33.38 -20.33 4.91
N GLY A 151 34.62 -20.61 4.50
CA GLY A 151 35.28 -21.90 4.77
C GLY A 151 35.35 -22.84 3.57
N LEU A 152 34.72 -22.47 2.44
CA LEU A 152 34.91 -23.17 1.15
C LEU A 152 35.55 -22.23 0.13
N GLU A 153 36.24 -22.81 -0.82
CA GLU A 153 36.84 -22.11 -1.96
C GLU A 153 36.30 -22.73 -3.25
N GLU A 154 35.80 -21.88 -4.15
CA GLU A 154 35.29 -22.30 -5.45
C GLU A 154 36.32 -23.11 -6.25
N GLY A 155 35.89 -24.25 -6.78
CA GLY A 155 36.73 -25.14 -7.59
C GLY A 155 37.82 -25.91 -6.81
N LYS A 156 37.91 -25.78 -5.49
CA LYS A 156 38.88 -26.49 -4.67
C LYS A 156 38.49 -27.96 -4.44
N VAL A 157 39.47 -28.85 -4.49
CA VAL A 157 39.32 -30.28 -4.21
C VAL A 157 39.59 -30.54 -2.72
N TYR A 158 38.62 -31.11 -2.03
CA TYR A 158 38.71 -31.54 -0.65
C TYR A 158 38.73 -33.07 -0.59
N CYS A 159 39.69 -33.64 0.12
CA CYS A 159 39.85 -35.11 0.29
C CYS A 159 39.21 -35.63 1.60
N GLU A 160 38.87 -34.71 2.51
CA GLU A 160 38.27 -35.01 3.81
C GLU A 160 37.00 -34.15 3.99
N ALA A 161 36.19 -34.45 5.01
CA ALA A 161 35.04 -33.65 5.36
C ALA A 161 35.48 -32.23 5.70
N VAL A 162 34.75 -31.27 5.20
CA VAL A 162 34.99 -29.82 5.42
C VAL A 162 33.77 -29.13 5.98
N THR A 163 34.00 -28.27 6.95
CA THR A 163 32.92 -27.48 7.57
C THR A 163 32.97 -26.04 7.05
N PHE A 164 31.79 -25.49 6.77
CA PHE A 164 31.64 -24.10 6.36
C PHE A 164 30.52 -23.41 7.15
N SER A 165 30.54 -22.10 7.18
CA SER A 165 29.46 -21.27 7.75
C SER A 165 28.84 -20.39 6.70
N VAL A 166 27.60 -19.99 6.96
CA VAL A 166 26.87 -19.04 6.12
C VAL A 166 26.60 -17.78 6.93
N VAL A 167 26.86 -16.63 6.33
CA VAL A 167 26.51 -15.31 6.87
C VAL A 167 25.29 -14.82 6.11
N GLU A 168 24.14 -15.04 6.70
CA GLU A 168 22.83 -14.64 6.20
C GLU A 168 21.80 -14.73 7.31
N GLU A 169 21.09 -13.61 7.61
CA GLU A 169 20.04 -13.58 8.65
C GLU A 169 18.71 -14.15 8.15
N ASN A 170 18.47 -14.05 6.85
CA ASN A 170 17.21 -14.40 6.20
C ASN A 170 17.31 -15.66 5.34
N LEU A 171 18.25 -16.57 5.66
CA LEU A 171 18.50 -17.79 4.91
C LEU A 171 17.22 -18.64 4.78
N ASP A 172 16.89 -19.01 3.54
CA ASP A 172 15.80 -19.92 3.21
C ASP A 172 16.34 -21.26 2.72
N LEU A 173 16.49 -22.20 3.65
CA LEU A 173 16.97 -23.54 3.33
C LEU A 173 15.95 -24.34 2.48
N ALA A 174 14.66 -24.00 2.55
CA ALA A 174 13.64 -24.71 1.78
C ALA A 174 13.71 -24.40 0.29
N SER A 175 14.14 -23.19 -0.08
CA SER A 175 14.36 -22.78 -1.48
C SER A 175 15.80 -23.04 -1.97
N SER A 176 16.72 -23.37 -1.05
CA SER A 176 18.13 -23.67 -1.36
C SER A 176 18.29 -25.06 -1.97
N SER A 177 19.30 -25.24 -2.80
CA SER A 177 19.70 -26.54 -3.36
C SER A 177 20.94 -27.04 -2.66
N ILE A 178 20.75 -28.01 -1.76
CA ILE A 178 21.82 -28.57 -0.93
C ILE A 178 21.93 -30.07 -1.21
N PRO A 179 23.10 -30.56 -1.68
CA PRO A 179 23.34 -31.99 -1.93
C PRO A 179 23.18 -32.85 -0.65
N GLU A 180 22.83 -34.11 -0.80
CA GLU A 180 22.75 -35.09 0.32
C GLU A 180 24.09 -35.26 1.06
N SER A 181 25.23 -34.95 0.42
CA SER A 181 26.56 -34.96 1.04
C SER A 181 26.77 -33.82 2.06
N VAL A 182 25.86 -32.86 2.12
CA VAL A 182 25.92 -31.68 3.00
C VAL A 182 24.91 -31.86 4.12
N SER A 183 25.33 -31.69 5.37
CA SER A 183 24.47 -31.69 6.51
C SER A 183 24.63 -30.44 7.36
N GLN A 184 23.52 -29.92 7.90
CA GLN A 184 23.56 -28.82 8.86
C GLN A 184 23.90 -29.32 10.25
N ASN A 185 24.83 -28.68 10.93
CA ASN A 185 25.24 -28.94 12.29
C ASN A 185 24.34 -28.23 13.31
N SER A 186 24.39 -28.63 14.56
CA SER A 186 23.58 -28.05 15.64
C SER A 186 23.95 -26.61 15.98
N ASP A 187 25.12 -26.13 15.56
CA ASP A 187 25.61 -24.75 15.73
C ASP A 187 25.26 -23.85 14.53
N GLY A 188 24.50 -24.36 13.53
CA GLY A 188 24.12 -23.65 12.33
C GLY A 188 25.15 -23.71 11.19
N SER A 189 26.35 -24.25 11.42
CA SER A 189 27.32 -24.53 10.36
C SER A 189 26.91 -25.72 9.51
N PHE A 190 27.60 -25.95 8.41
CA PHE A 190 27.37 -27.08 7.51
C PHE A 190 28.64 -27.90 7.34
N THR A 191 28.47 -29.21 7.21
CA THR A 191 29.58 -30.14 6.91
C THR A 191 29.31 -30.82 5.58
N VAL A 192 30.28 -30.70 4.65
CA VAL A 192 30.30 -31.48 3.41
C VAL A 192 31.07 -32.74 3.65
N SER A 193 30.41 -33.90 3.50
CA SER A 193 31.06 -35.18 3.51
C SER A 193 31.72 -35.52 2.18
N PRO A 194 32.86 -36.26 2.14
CA PRO A 194 33.50 -36.63 0.89
C PRO A 194 32.53 -37.37 -0.04
N ALA A 195 32.37 -36.86 -1.25
CA ALA A 195 31.60 -37.49 -2.32
C ALA A 195 32.35 -37.39 -3.64
N ALA A 196 32.12 -38.35 -4.52
CA ALA A 196 32.78 -38.34 -5.81
C ALA A 196 32.15 -37.27 -6.72
N GLY A 197 33.00 -36.50 -7.40
CA GLY A 197 32.60 -35.51 -8.39
C GLY A 197 32.38 -34.09 -7.80
N VAL A 198 31.87 -33.20 -8.66
CA VAL A 198 31.54 -31.82 -8.30
C VAL A 198 30.28 -31.79 -7.47
N GLN A 199 30.30 -31.06 -6.36
CA GLN A 199 29.14 -30.78 -5.53
C GLN A 199 28.79 -29.30 -5.68
N GLU A 200 27.57 -29.02 -6.13
CA GLU A 200 27.04 -27.66 -6.23
C GLU A 200 26.15 -27.40 -5.04
N ILE A 201 26.42 -26.31 -4.31
CA ILE A 201 25.63 -25.84 -3.18
C ILE A 201 25.09 -24.47 -3.56
N VAL A 202 23.78 -24.34 -3.67
CA VAL A 202 23.12 -23.07 -3.94
C VAL A 202 22.30 -22.69 -2.71
N LEU A 203 22.70 -21.64 -2.05
CA LEU A 203 21.99 -21.09 -0.90
C LEU A 203 21.17 -19.89 -1.31
N ARG A 204 19.92 -19.84 -0.86
CA ARG A 204 19.01 -18.71 -1.10
C ARG A 204 18.53 -18.11 0.20
N ASP A 205 18.36 -16.78 0.19
CA ASP A 205 17.64 -16.07 1.22
C ASP A 205 16.14 -15.96 0.90
N LYS A 206 15.36 -15.35 1.79
CA LYS A 206 13.92 -15.14 1.60
C LYS A 206 13.59 -14.21 0.43
N ALA A 207 14.49 -13.30 0.06
CA ALA A 207 14.32 -12.40 -1.08
C ALA A 207 14.66 -13.06 -2.42
N GLY A 208 15.29 -14.28 -2.38
CA GLY A 208 15.68 -15.05 -3.54
C GLY A 208 17.06 -14.69 -4.10
N ASN A 209 17.91 -14.00 -3.31
CA ASN A 209 19.33 -13.86 -3.67
C ASN A 209 20.07 -15.19 -3.49
N GLU A 210 21.05 -15.45 -4.37
CA GLU A 210 21.83 -16.69 -4.41
C GLU A 210 23.32 -16.45 -4.20
#